data_3bc40fc78dce3a8b67b225c7257263ab
#
_entry.id   3bc40fc78dce3a8b67b225c7257263ab
#
_cell.length_a   1.000
_cell.length_b   1.000
_cell.length_c   1.000
_cell.angle_alpha   90.00
_cell.angle_beta   90.00
_cell.angle_gamma   90.00
#
_symmetry.space_group_name_H-M   'P 1'
#
loop_
_entity.id
_entity.type
_entity.pdbx_description
1 polymer ?
#
loop_
_entity_poly.entity_id
_entity_poly.type
_entity_poly.pdbx_seq_one_letter_code
_entity_poly.pdbx_strand_id
1 'polypeptide(L)'
;MRSLIDRLRHIAARFGLIGTTNPEHPASVHHYEKPANTRAPYLVWAEDGEPGSFFGDSRKGEQAIGGTLDLYTLTEFDPLIDEAQEALSELFGSSWVLEDVLYEDETKLIHYAWRWEDS
;
A
#
# COMPACT_ATOMS: atom_id res chain seq x y z
N MET A 1 6.13 -17.44 -16.09
CA MET A 1 6.05 -15.99 -15.84
C MET A 1 4.59 -15.56 -15.75
N ARG A 2 4.21 -14.89 -14.70
CA ARG A 2 2.84 -14.41 -14.57
C ARG A 2 2.64 -13.15 -15.40
N SER A 3 1.44 -12.98 -15.95
CA SER A 3 1.09 -11.76 -16.67
C SER A 3 1.04 -10.56 -15.74
N LEU A 4 1.09 -9.36 -16.31
CA LEU A 4 0.93 -8.14 -15.54
C LEU A 4 -0.41 -8.12 -14.79
N ILE A 5 -1.48 -8.53 -15.47
CA ILE A 5 -2.81 -8.58 -14.85
C ILE A 5 -2.82 -9.52 -13.65
N ASP A 6 -2.23 -10.70 -13.79
CA ASP A 6 -2.19 -11.67 -12.68
C ASP A 6 -1.42 -11.14 -11.49
N ARG A 7 -0.32 -10.43 -11.74
CA ARG A 7 0.48 -9.83 -10.68
C ARG A 7 -0.29 -8.72 -9.97
N LEU A 8 -0.97 -7.88 -10.71
CA LEU A 8 -1.78 -6.79 -10.13
C LEU A 8 -2.95 -7.35 -9.32
N ARG A 9 -3.59 -8.42 -9.80
CA ARG A 9 -4.67 -9.09 -9.06
C ARG A 9 -4.17 -9.68 -7.76
N HIS A 10 -2.98 -10.25 -7.77
CA HIS A 10 -2.36 -10.80 -6.56
C HIS A 10 -2.09 -9.71 -5.52
N ILE A 11 -1.56 -8.57 -5.98
CA ILE A 11 -1.33 -7.41 -5.12
C ILE A 11 -2.65 -6.90 -4.54
N ALA A 12 -3.66 -6.73 -5.39
CA ALA A 12 -4.97 -6.26 -4.97
C ALA A 12 -5.59 -7.18 -3.91
N ALA A 13 -5.50 -8.49 -4.12
CA ALA A 13 -6.07 -9.45 -3.17
C ALA A 13 -5.40 -9.35 -1.81
N ARG A 14 -4.07 -9.22 -1.77
CA ARG A 14 -3.37 -9.10 -0.49
C ARG A 14 -3.63 -7.79 0.21
N PHE A 15 -3.59 -6.67 -0.50
CA PHE A 15 -3.89 -5.36 0.09
C PHE A 15 -5.33 -5.30 0.60
N GLY A 16 -6.25 -5.96 -0.10
CA GLY A 16 -7.66 -5.99 0.31
C GLY A 16 -7.91 -6.68 1.64
N LEU A 17 -6.95 -7.46 2.14
CA LEU A 17 -7.06 -8.11 3.45
C LEU A 17 -6.65 -7.20 4.61
N ILE A 18 -5.98 -6.09 4.34
CA ILE A 18 -5.56 -5.17 5.39
C ILE A 18 -6.79 -4.61 6.08
N GLY A 19 -6.82 -4.69 7.41
CA GLY A 19 -7.92 -4.16 8.21
C GLY A 19 -9.14 -5.05 8.27
N THR A 20 -9.10 -6.27 7.74
CA THR A 20 -10.25 -7.18 7.78
C THR A 20 -10.27 -8.07 9.02
N THR A 21 -9.17 -8.15 9.74
CA THR A 21 -9.04 -9.07 10.87
C THR A 21 -9.54 -8.52 12.20
N ASN A 22 -9.76 -7.22 12.28
CA ASN A 22 -10.25 -6.57 13.49
C ASN A 22 -11.61 -5.93 13.23
N PRO A 23 -12.72 -6.59 13.60
CA PRO A 23 -14.06 -6.04 13.35
C PRO A 23 -14.37 -4.76 14.14
N GLU A 24 -13.60 -4.48 15.20
CA GLU A 24 -13.78 -3.25 15.99
C GLU A 24 -13.08 -2.06 15.37
N HIS A 25 -12.15 -2.30 14.44
CA HIS A 25 -11.38 -1.23 13.82
C HIS A 25 -11.20 -1.53 12.32
N PRO A 26 -12.30 -1.62 11.56
CA PRO A 26 -12.23 -1.98 10.17
C PRO A 26 -11.64 -0.85 9.33
N ALA A 27 -10.94 -1.24 8.27
CA ALA A 27 -10.42 -0.30 7.29
C ALA A 27 -10.93 -0.69 5.91
N SER A 28 -11.11 0.29 5.03
CA SER A 28 -11.41 0.04 3.63
C SER A 28 -10.16 0.23 2.78
N VAL A 29 -10.05 -0.54 1.70
CA VAL A 29 -8.90 -0.48 0.80
C VAL A 29 -9.39 -0.18 -0.61
N HIS A 30 -8.76 0.78 -1.25
CA HIS A 30 -9.19 1.28 -2.56
C HIS A 30 -8.02 1.30 -3.53
N HIS A 31 -8.32 1.05 -4.80
CA HIS A 31 -7.34 1.09 -5.87
C HIS A 31 -7.47 2.42 -6.62
N TYR A 32 -6.36 3.14 -6.75
CA TYR A 32 -6.21 4.46 -7.37
C TYR A 32 -6.80 5.60 -6.56
N GLU A 33 -8.07 5.53 -6.21
CA GLU A 33 -8.73 6.60 -5.46
C GLU A 33 -9.85 6.04 -4.59
N LYS A 34 -10.18 6.78 -3.55
CA LYS A 34 -11.29 6.43 -2.66
C LYS A 34 -12.56 7.15 -3.07
N PRO A 35 -13.75 6.58 -2.82
CA PRO A 35 -15.00 7.31 -2.98
C PRO A 35 -15.05 8.54 -2.08
N ALA A 36 -15.83 9.54 -2.49
CA ALA A 36 -16.09 10.70 -1.64
C ALA A 36 -16.72 10.24 -0.33
N ASN A 37 -16.41 10.95 0.75
CA ASN A 37 -16.93 10.68 2.10
C ASN A 37 -16.48 9.35 2.71
N THR A 38 -15.40 8.77 2.20
CA THR A 38 -14.81 7.58 2.81
C THR A 38 -14.28 7.96 4.20
N ARG A 39 -14.62 7.15 5.20
CA ARG A 39 -14.18 7.39 6.58
C ARG A 39 -12.85 6.73 6.86
N ALA A 40 -12.01 7.43 7.61
CA ALA A 40 -10.77 6.84 8.13
C ALA A 40 -11.10 5.78 9.20
N PRO A 41 -10.31 4.71 9.33
CA PRO A 41 -9.10 4.49 8.54
C PRO A 41 -9.39 3.91 7.16
N TYR A 42 -8.61 4.31 6.19
CA TYR A 42 -8.69 3.72 4.85
C TYR A 42 -7.30 3.71 4.22
N LEU A 43 -7.14 2.83 3.23
CA LEU A 43 -5.91 2.74 2.46
C LEU A 43 -6.22 2.94 0.98
N VAL A 44 -5.25 3.50 0.28
CA VAL A 44 -5.32 3.65 -1.18
C VAL A 44 -3.99 3.16 -1.75
N TRP A 45 -4.05 2.35 -2.79
CA TRP A 45 -2.85 1.88 -3.47
C TRP A 45 -2.96 2.10 -4.97
N ALA A 46 -1.82 2.20 -5.61
CA ALA A 46 -1.76 2.35 -7.06
C ALA A 46 -0.41 1.88 -7.58
N GLU A 47 -0.44 1.21 -8.71
CA GLU A 47 0.78 1.02 -9.50
C GLU A 47 0.99 2.28 -10.32
N ASP A 48 2.24 2.67 -10.52
CA ASP A 48 2.55 3.87 -11.30
C ASP A 48 3.43 3.59 -12.52
N GLY A 49 3.74 2.32 -12.75
CA GLY A 49 4.46 1.91 -13.95
C GLY A 49 5.93 2.28 -13.97
N GLU A 50 6.42 2.98 -12.96
CA GLU A 50 7.81 3.40 -12.89
C GLU A 50 8.50 2.81 -11.68
N PRO A 51 9.22 1.68 -11.86
CA PRO A 51 9.95 1.09 -10.74
C PRO A 51 11.00 2.06 -10.22
N GLY A 52 11.12 2.12 -8.91
CA GLY A 52 12.13 2.93 -8.27
C GLY A 52 13.53 2.40 -8.56
N SER A 53 14.44 3.29 -8.83
CA SER A 53 15.81 2.90 -9.12
C SER A 53 16.60 2.49 -7.88
N PHE A 54 16.07 2.73 -6.70
CA PHE A 54 16.79 2.43 -5.47
C PHE A 54 16.75 0.95 -5.07
N PHE A 55 15.97 0.13 -5.77
CA PHE A 55 15.92 -1.31 -5.49
C PHE A 55 16.74 -2.14 -6.47
N GLY A 56 17.46 -1.50 -7.36
CA GLY A 56 18.33 -2.20 -8.29
C GLY A 56 17.61 -2.63 -9.57
N ASP A 57 18.17 -3.62 -10.22
CA ASP A 57 17.76 -4.00 -11.55
C ASP A 57 16.57 -4.91 -11.58
N SER A 58 15.74 -4.74 -12.58
CA SER A 58 14.70 -5.69 -12.93
C SER A 58 15.33 -6.95 -13.49
N ARG A 59 14.68 -8.07 -13.30
CA ARG A 59 15.12 -9.31 -13.93
C ARG A 59 14.93 -9.20 -15.44
N LYS A 60 15.88 -9.78 -16.14
CA LYS A 60 15.79 -9.85 -17.59
C LYS A 60 14.56 -10.62 -18.02
N GLY A 61 13.75 -10.02 -18.88
CA GLY A 61 12.54 -10.63 -19.38
C GLY A 61 11.31 -10.45 -18.51
N GLU A 62 11.44 -9.83 -17.34
CA GLU A 62 10.32 -9.52 -16.47
C GLU A 62 10.10 -8.03 -16.39
N GLN A 63 8.84 -7.63 -16.44
CA GLN A 63 8.47 -6.23 -16.29
C GLN A 63 8.42 -5.88 -14.81
N ALA A 64 9.21 -4.91 -14.39
CA ALA A 64 9.13 -4.38 -13.04
C ALA A 64 7.94 -3.43 -12.92
N ILE A 65 7.32 -3.42 -11.77
CA ILE A 65 6.20 -2.55 -11.46
C ILE A 65 6.49 -1.84 -10.15
N GLY A 66 6.41 -0.53 -10.16
CA GLY A 66 6.47 0.26 -8.94
C GLY A 66 5.10 0.77 -8.57
N GLY A 67 4.93 1.15 -7.33
CA GLY A 67 3.67 1.71 -6.87
C GLY A 67 3.74 2.28 -5.47
N THR A 68 2.57 2.65 -4.98
CA THR A 68 2.41 3.27 -3.67
C THR A 68 1.33 2.58 -2.87
N LEU A 69 1.45 2.69 -1.55
CA LEU A 69 0.40 2.31 -0.60
C LEU A 69 0.31 3.43 0.41
N ASP A 70 -0.88 3.97 0.63
CA ASP A 70 -1.11 5.08 1.55
C ASP A 70 -2.15 4.69 2.58
N LEU A 71 -1.85 4.94 3.85
CA LEU A 71 -2.77 4.72 4.96
C LEU A 71 -3.15 6.07 5.56
N TYR A 72 -4.45 6.29 5.73
CA TYR A 72 -4.98 7.48 6.37
C TYR A 72 -5.75 7.05 7.62
N THR A 73 -5.32 7.54 8.78
CA THR A 73 -5.93 7.15 10.05
C THR A 73 -6.00 8.33 11.01
N LEU A 74 -6.98 8.27 11.93
CA LEU A 74 -7.11 9.26 13.00
C LEU A 74 -6.46 8.75 14.30
N THR A 75 -5.97 7.53 14.29
CA THR A 75 -5.48 6.84 15.48
C THR A 75 -3.95 6.86 15.53
N GLU A 76 -3.40 7.44 16.58
CA GLU A 76 -1.97 7.36 16.83
C GLU A 76 -1.59 5.93 17.18
N PHE A 77 -0.45 5.47 16.65
CA PHE A 77 0.03 4.08 16.83
C PHE A 77 -0.97 3.03 16.36
N ASP A 78 -1.64 3.31 15.25
CA ASP A 78 -2.64 2.42 14.68
C ASP A 78 -2.01 1.08 14.28
N PRO A 79 -2.57 -0.05 14.73
CA PRO A 79 -2.08 -1.38 14.31
C PRO A 79 -2.12 -1.61 12.80
N LEU A 80 -2.90 -0.85 12.06
CA LEU A 80 -2.93 -0.94 10.60
C LEU A 80 -1.58 -0.62 9.97
N ILE A 81 -0.73 0.15 10.64
CA ILE A 81 0.62 0.43 10.18
C ILE A 81 1.39 -0.88 10.06
N ASP A 82 1.33 -1.72 11.09
CA ASP A 82 2.02 -3.01 11.09
C ASP A 82 1.40 -3.97 10.07
N GLU A 83 0.08 -3.98 9.96
CA GLU A 83 -0.61 -4.81 8.96
C GLU A 83 -0.21 -4.42 7.53
N ALA A 84 -0.12 -3.13 7.26
CA ALA A 84 0.32 -2.64 5.95
C ALA A 84 1.75 -3.10 5.65
N GLN A 85 2.65 -2.94 6.60
CA GLN A 85 4.05 -3.32 6.40
C GLN A 85 4.22 -4.84 6.28
N GLU A 86 3.41 -5.61 6.97
CA GLU A 86 3.38 -7.05 6.83
C GLU A 86 2.95 -7.45 5.41
N ALA A 87 1.92 -6.82 4.88
CA ALA A 87 1.46 -7.06 3.52
C ALA A 87 2.56 -6.72 2.49
N LEU A 88 3.22 -5.59 2.68
CA LEU A 88 4.31 -5.17 1.81
C LEU A 88 5.46 -6.19 1.82
N SER A 89 5.82 -6.68 3.00
CA SER A 89 6.89 -7.68 3.13
C SER A 89 6.52 -9.01 2.49
N GLU A 90 5.27 -9.44 2.64
CA GLU A 90 4.81 -10.68 1.99
C GLU A 90 4.84 -10.56 0.47
N LEU A 91 4.42 -9.42 -0.07
CA LEU A 91 4.34 -9.22 -1.51
C LEU A 91 5.69 -8.94 -2.16
N PHE A 92 6.51 -8.13 -1.51
CA PHE A 92 7.68 -7.52 -2.15
C PHE A 92 9.00 -7.80 -1.43
N GLY A 93 8.97 -8.59 -0.37
CA GLY A 93 10.18 -8.84 0.41
C GLY A 93 10.72 -7.59 1.05
N SER A 94 11.92 -7.19 0.68
CA SER A 94 12.55 -5.97 1.16
C SER A 94 12.41 -4.78 0.21
N SER A 95 11.66 -4.97 -0.89
CA SER A 95 11.55 -3.95 -1.94
C SER A 95 10.44 -2.95 -1.66
N TRP A 96 10.44 -2.38 -0.47
CA TRP A 96 9.53 -1.29 -0.11
C TRP A 96 10.19 -0.39 0.94
N VAL A 97 9.67 0.82 1.05
CA VAL A 97 10.18 1.82 1.99
C VAL A 97 9.04 2.71 2.47
N LEU A 98 9.10 3.08 3.74
CA LEU A 98 8.23 4.14 4.25
C LEU A 98 8.81 5.47 3.77
N GLU A 99 8.10 6.15 2.90
CA GLU A 99 8.59 7.33 2.21
C GLU A 99 8.25 8.61 2.94
N ASP A 100 7.08 8.64 3.58
CA ASP A 100 6.61 9.86 4.23
C ASP A 100 5.59 9.56 5.33
N VAL A 101 5.56 10.44 6.33
CA VAL A 101 4.52 10.45 7.35
C VAL A 101 4.11 11.90 7.55
N LEU A 102 2.84 12.20 7.30
CA LEU A 102 2.31 13.55 7.37
C LEU A 102 1.16 13.61 8.37
N TYR A 103 1.14 14.65 9.18
CA TYR A 103 0.03 14.91 10.08
C TYR A 103 -0.70 16.17 9.61
N GLU A 104 -2.00 16.04 9.39
CA GLU A 104 -2.83 17.14 8.95
C GLU A 104 -3.61 17.72 10.12
N ASP A 105 -3.28 18.94 10.49
CA ASP A 105 -3.82 19.59 11.69
C ASP A 105 -5.34 19.77 11.65
N GLU A 106 -5.88 20.16 10.52
CA GLU A 106 -7.32 20.46 10.40
C GLU A 106 -8.19 19.24 10.54
N THR A 107 -7.80 18.16 9.91
CA THR A 107 -8.58 16.91 9.90
C THR A 107 -8.15 15.92 10.97
N LYS A 108 -6.99 16.15 11.57
CA LYS A 108 -6.33 15.21 12.50
C LYS A 108 -5.93 13.90 11.84
N LEU A 109 -5.91 13.83 10.52
CA LEU A 109 -5.50 12.64 9.79
C LEU A 109 -3.99 12.49 9.84
N ILE A 110 -3.54 11.27 10.03
CA ILE A 110 -2.15 10.88 9.90
C ILE A 110 -2.05 10.08 8.62
N HIS A 111 -1.15 10.47 7.74
CA HIS A 111 -0.96 9.85 6.44
C HIS A 111 0.40 9.18 6.38
N TYR A 112 0.41 7.86 6.21
CA TYR A 112 1.62 7.06 6.01
C TYR A 112 1.70 6.71 4.55
N ALA A 113 2.82 6.99 3.91
CA ALA A 113 3.03 6.72 2.49
C ALA A 113 4.21 5.78 2.30
N TRP A 114 3.95 4.62 1.70
CA TRP A 114 4.97 3.63 1.34
C TRP A 114 5.13 3.57 -0.15
N ARG A 115 6.36 3.31 -0.57
CA ARG A 115 6.65 3.01 -1.96
C ARG A 115 7.13 1.57 -2.04
N TRP A 116 6.66 0.85 -3.06
CA TRP A 116 7.00 -0.55 -3.25
C TRP A 116 7.38 -0.83 -4.70
N GLU A 117 8.09 -1.94 -4.89
CA GLU A 117 8.49 -2.40 -6.22
C GLU A 117 8.33 -3.91 -6.31
N ASP A 118 7.69 -4.38 -7.37
CA ASP A 118 7.50 -5.78 -7.70
C ASP A 118 8.31 -6.09 -8.96
N SER A 119 9.34 -6.88 -8.81
CA SER A 119 10.26 -7.18 -9.92
C SER A 119 10.22 -8.64 -10.35
#